data_17eb8e1ef6e92c1eb1e8f575b551ba8c
#
_entry.id   17eb8e1ef6e92c1eb1e8f575b551ba8c
#
_cell.length_a   1.000
_cell.length_b   1.000
_cell.length_c   1.000
_cell.angle_alpha   90.00
_cell.angle_beta   90.00
_cell.angle_gamma   90.00
#
_symmetry.space_group_name_H-M   'P 1'
#
loop_
_entity.id
_entity.type
_entity.pdbx_description
1 polymer ?
#
loop_
_entity_poly.entity_id
_entity_poly.type
_entity_poly.pdbx_seq_one_letter_code
_entity_poly.pdbx_strand_id
1 'polypeptide(L)'
;MNDDQNAMKKRVQRLVFIAAGGKINEEELGRWDIDLRTIGLDSLGYLNLLEGLERTFGVAIDLDHEEDHSFLHTIDNIVRYLVVQRGAAA
;
A
#
# COMPACT_ATOMS: atom_id res chain seq x y z
N MET A 1 -7.13 18.04 5.58
CA MET A 1 -7.17 17.04 6.59
C MET A 1 -7.31 15.66 6.02
N ASN A 2 -8.51 15.14 6.00
CA ASN A 2 -8.70 13.78 5.49
C ASN A 2 -8.61 13.68 3.98
N ASP A 3 -8.72 14.82 3.27
CA ASP A 3 -8.67 14.80 1.81
C ASP A 3 -7.34 14.34 1.28
N ASP A 4 -6.22 14.75 1.91
CA ASP A 4 -4.89 14.32 1.49
C ASP A 4 -4.70 12.82 1.71
N GLN A 5 -5.18 12.31 2.86
CA GLN A 5 -5.08 10.89 3.14
C GLN A 5 -6.02 10.08 2.25
N ASN A 6 -7.20 10.59 1.96
CA ASN A 6 -8.13 9.92 1.04
C ASN A 6 -7.55 9.85 -0.37
N ALA A 7 -6.91 10.92 -0.84
CA ALA A 7 -6.24 10.90 -2.13
C ALA A 7 -5.11 9.88 -2.13
N MET A 8 -4.35 9.81 -1.04
CA MET A 8 -3.27 8.84 -0.91
C MET A 8 -3.81 7.42 -0.91
N LYS A 9 -4.91 7.16 -0.19
CA LYS A 9 -5.54 5.84 -0.16
C LYS A 9 -5.97 5.40 -1.56
N LYS A 10 -6.53 6.32 -2.34
CA LYS A 10 -6.95 6.00 -3.72
C LYS A 10 -5.74 5.67 -4.59
N ARG A 11 -4.63 6.37 -4.40
CA ARG A 11 -3.41 6.07 -5.17
C ARG A 11 -2.84 4.72 -4.78
N VAL A 12 -2.83 4.39 -3.49
CA VAL A 12 -2.39 3.09 -3.02
C VAL A 12 -3.32 1.99 -3.54
N GLN A 13 -4.64 2.24 -3.51
CA GLN A 13 -5.62 1.31 -4.04
C GLN A 13 -5.33 0.97 -5.51
N ARG A 14 -5.00 1.98 -6.30
CA ARG A 14 -4.68 1.76 -7.71
C ARG A 14 -3.40 0.95 -7.88
N LEU A 15 -2.39 1.22 -7.06
CA LEU A 15 -1.16 0.45 -7.09
C LEU A 15 -1.40 -1.01 -6.74
N VAL A 16 -2.24 -1.27 -5.75
CA VAL A 16 -2.62 -2.64 -5.38
C VAL A 16 -3.33 -3.33 -6.54
N PHE A 17 -4.26 -2.64 -7.17
CA PHE A 17 -4.99 -3.18 -8.33
C PHE A 17 -4.02 -3.56 -9.45
N ILE A 18 -3.08 -2.69 -9.76
CA ILE A 18 -2.08 -2.94 -10.80
C ILE A 18 -1.17 -4.10 -10.40
N ALA A 19 -0.71 -4.12 -9.15
CA ALA A 19 0.18 -5.18 -8.65
C ALA A 19 -0.50 -6.56 -8.70
N ALA A 20 -1.80 -6.59 -8.54
CA ALA A 20 -2.58 -7.83 -8.61
C ALA A 20 -2.91 -8.24 -10.05
N GLY A 21 -2.46 -7.48 -11.05
CA GLY A 21 -2.72 -7.79 -12.43
C GLY A 21 -4.17 -7.56 -12.86
N GLY A 22 -4.89 -6.72 -12.13
CA GLY A 22 -6.29 -6.43 -12.45
C GLY A 22 -7.25 -7.55 -12.09
N LYS A 23 -6.80 -8.55 -11.35
CA LYS A 23 -7.63 -9.71 -11.02
C LYS A 23 -8.50 -9.49 -9.78
N ILE A 24 -8.36 -8.35 -9.13
CA ILE A 24 -9.06 -8.03 -7.91
C ILE A 24 -10.25 -7.14 -8.24
N ASN A 25 -11.36 -7.34 -7.50
CA ASN A 25 -12.55 -6.50 -7.63
C ASN A 25 -12.25 -5.12 -7.06
N GLU A 26 -12.43 -4.07 -7.87
CA GLU A 26 -12.20 -2.70 -7.45
C GLU A 26 -13.09 -2.29 -6.28
N GLU A 27 -14.31 -2.83 -6.21
CA GLU A 27 -15.21 -2.53 -5.10
C GLU A 27 -14.65 -3.05 -3.78
N GLU A 28 -14.03 -4.22 -3.80
CA GLU A 28 -13.38 -4.76 -2.62
C GLU A 28 -12.22 -3.88 -2.18
N LEU A 29 -11.44 -3.39 -3.13
CA LEU A 29 -10.33 -2.51 -2.82
C LEU A 29 -10.78 -1.16 -2.25
N GLY A 30 -11.99 -0.74 -2.58
CA GLY A 30 -12.58 0.48 -2.01
C GLY A 30 -12.84 0.36 -0.51
N ARG A 31 -12.83 -0.85 0.01
CA ARG A 31 -12.85 -1.09 1.45
C ARG A 31 -11.40 -1.09 1.94
N TRP A 32 -10.92 0.05 2.30
CA TRP A 32 -9.51 0.26 2.61
C TRP A 32 -9.00 -0.51 3.82
N ASP A 33 -9.89 -1.13 4.57
CA ASP A 33 -9.56 -1.99 5.69
C ASP A 33 -9.53 -3.48 5.32
N ILE A 34 -9.72 -3.82 4.04
CA ILE A 34 -9.69 -5.22 3.63
C ILE A 34 -8.28 -5.78 3.77
N ASP A 35 -8.19 -7.03 4.18
CA ASP A 35 -6.91 -7.71 4.36
C ASP A 35 -6.37 -8.12 2.98
N LEU A 36 -5.28 -7.49 2.58
CA LEU A 36 -4.69 -7.72 1.26
C LEU A 36 -4.17 -9.13 1.08
N ARG A 37 -3.95 -9.87 2.18
CA ARG A 37 -3.52 -11.26 2.09
C ARG A 37 -4.63 -12.17 1.59
N THR A 38 -5.88 -11.75 1.69
CA THR A 38 -7.03 -12.57 1.28
C THR A 38 -7.45 -12.35 -0.15
N ILE A 39 -6.87 -11.37 -0.85
CA ILE A 39 -7.31 -11.02 -2.20
C ILE A 39 -6.41 -11.61 -3.29
N GLY A 40 -5.51 -12.51 -2.93
CA GLY A 40 -4.72 -13.23 -3.90
C GLY A 40 -3.44 -12.55 -4.37
N LEU A 41 -2.97 -11.57 -3.63
CA LEU A 41 -1.70 -10.91 -3.94
C LEU A 41 -0.56 -11.84 -3.54
N ASP A 42 0.22 -12.31 -4.50
CA ASP A 42 1.34 -13.21 -4.25
C ASP A 42 2.63 -12.42 -3.95
N SER A 43 3.73 -13.16 -3.74
CA SER A 43 5.01 -12.53 -3.40
C SER A 43 5.48 -11.56 -4.47
N LEU A 44 5.34 -11.90 -5.72
CA LEU A 44 5.72 -11.02 -6.82
C LEU A 44 4.84 -9.77 -6.85
N GLY A 45 3.54 -9.95 -6.60
CA GLY A 45 2.60 -8.83 -6.51
C GLY A 45 3.00 -7.87 -5.39
N TYR A 46 3.39 -8.39 -4.22
CA TYR A 46 3.85 -7.54 -3.12
C TYR A 46 5.12 -6.80 -3.49
N LEU A 47 6.07 -7.45 -4.16
CA LEU A 47 7.30 -6.78 -4.59
C LEU A 47 6.98 -5.65 -5.57
N ASN A 48 6.08 -5.89 -6.51
CA ASN A 48 5.65 -4.85 -7.45
C ASN A 48 4.95 -3.70 -6.72
N LEU A 49 4.13 -4.01 -5.72
CA LEU A 49 3.47 -3.00 -4.92
C LEU A 49 4.49 -2.14 -4.18
N LEU A 50 5.48 -2.77 -3.55
CA LEU A 50 6.51 -2.05 -2.81
C LEU A 50 7.29 -1.11 -3.74
N GLU A 51 7.68 -1.58 -4.91
CA GLU A 51 8.36 -0.72 -5.88
C GLU A 51 7.50 0.45 -6.30
N GLY A 52 6.21 0.19 -6.53
CA GLY A 52 5.27 1.26 -6.90
C GLY A 52 5.12 2.29 -5.80
N LEU A 53 5.06 1.85 -4.55
CA LEU A 53 4.96 2.75 -3.41
C LEU A 53 6.22 3.61 -3.27
N GLU A 54 7.39 3.00 -3.38
CA GLU A 54 8.65 3.74 -3.29
C GLU A 54 8.76 4.80 -4.37
N ARG A 55 8.40 4.42 -5.59
CA ARG A 55 8.51 5.31 -6.74
C ARG A 55 7.47 6.43 -6.69
N THR A 56 6.25 6.10 -6.31
CA THR A 56 5.15 7.05 -6.33
C THR A 56 5.24 8.07 -5.19
N PHE A 57 5.66 7.63 -4.01
CA PHE A 57 5.66 8.47 -2.82
C PHE A 57 7.06 8.91 -2.39
N GLY A 58 8.10 8.46 -3.08
CA GLY A 58 9.45 8.89 -2.79
C GLY A 58 9.97 8.40 -1.44
N VAL A 59 9.56 7.21 -1.02
CA VAL A 59 9.99 6.61 0.25
C VAL A 59 10.86 5.39 -0.04
N ALA A 60 11.68 5.02 0.94
CA ALA A 60 12.47 3.80 0.88
C ALA A 60 11.86 2.79 1.86
N ILE A 61 11.50 1.63 1.36
CA ILE A 61 10.91 0.56 2.18
C ILE A 61 11.90 -0.60 2.21
N ASP A 62 12.45 -0.86 3.39
CA ASP A 62 13.42 -1.93 3.58
C ASP A 62 12.80 -3.01 4.46
N LEU A 63 12.33 -4.08 3.84
CA LEU A 63 11.70 -5.17 4.56
C LEU A 63 12.65 -5.93 5.47
N ASP A 64 13.95 -5.88 5.17
CA ASP A 64 14.94 -6.55 6.00
C ASP A 64 15.09 -5.89 7.38
N HIS A 65 14.80 -4.59 7.46
CA HIS A 65 14.88 -3.83 8.70
C HIS A 65 13.53 -3.72 9.40
N GLU A 66 12.43 -4.11 8.74
CA GLU A 66 11.11 -4.06 9.32
C GLU A 66 10.77 -5.44 9.87
N GLU A 67 10.75 -5.58 11.18
CA GLU A 67 10.40 -6.84 11.82
C GLU A 67 8.92 -7.17 11.66
N ASP A 68 8.08 -6.14 11.63
CA ASP A 68 6.64 -6.30 11.54
C ASP A 68 6.17 -5.79 10.18
N HIS A 69 5.68 -6.70 9.35
CA HIS A 69 5.20 -6.36 8.01
C HIS A 69 3.70 -6.09 7.99
N SER A 70 3.07 -5.92 9.16
CA SER A 70 1.62 -5.70 9.24
C SER A 70 1.20 -4.41 8.53
N PHE A 71 2.12 -3.47 8.31
CA PHE A 71 1.80 -2.25 7.58
C PHE A 71 1.36 -2.53 6.14
N LEU A 72 1.65 -3.72 5.62
CA LEU A 72 1.23 -4.12 4.26
C LEU A 72 -0.09 -4.87 4.24
N HIS A 73 -0.73 -5.08 5.39
CA HIS A 73 -1.93 -5.91 5.45
C HIS A 73 -3.19 -5.23 4.91
N THR A 74 -3.28 -3.91 5.02
CA THR A 74 -4.43 -3.16 4.52
C THR A 74 -3.96 -1.87 3.88
N ILE A 75 -4.83 -1.30 3.02
CA ILE A 75 -4.52 0.01 2.43
C ILE A 75 -4.43 1.07 3.52
N ASP A 76 -5.30 1.02 4.52
CA ASP A 76 -5.23 1.96 5.65
C ASP A 76 -3.87 1.90 6.35
N ASN A 77 -3.36 0.69 6.60
CA ASN A 77 -2.07 0.53 7.25
C ASN A 77 -0.92 1.03 6.37
N ILE A 78 -1.00 0.79 5.08
CA ILE A 78 0.01 1.28 4.13
C ILE A 78 0.05 2.82 4.17
N VAL A 79 -1.11 3.45 4.16
CA VAL A 79 -1.16 4.92 4.17
C VAL A 79 -0.59 5.48 5.48
N ARG A 80 -0.91 4.86 6.61
CA ARG A 80 -0.33 5.28 7.90
C ARG A 80 1.19 5.19 7.88
N TYR A 81 1.71 4.09 7.34
CA TYR A 81 3.14 3.91 7.21
C TYR A 81 3.77 5.00 6.34
N LEU A 82 3.15 5.28 5.19
CA LEU A 82 3.65 6.30 4.29
C LEU A 82 3.65 7.68 4.91
N VAL A 83 2.61 8.01 5.66
CA VAL A 83 2.51 9.31 6.35
C VAL A 83 3.66 9.44 7.36
N VAL A 84 3.94 8.40 8.13
CA VAL A 84 5.03 8.42 9.09
C VAL A 84 6.38 8.56 8.40
N GLN A 85 6.60 7.81 7.32
CA GLN A 85 7.87 7.86 6.59
C GLN A 85 8.11 9.23 5.96
N ARG A 86 7.09 9.83 5.38
CA ARG A 86 7.21 11.15 4.77
C ARG A 86 7.42 12.22 5.84
N GLY A 87 6.76 12.11 6.97
CA GLY A 87 6.98 13.00 8.09
C GLY A 87 8.39 12.90 8.64
N ALA A 88 8.92 11.68 8.74
CA ALA A 88 10.29 11.47 9.21
C ALA A 88 11.31 12.01 8.21
N ALA A 89 11.01 11.99 6.92
CA ALA A 89 11.89 12.49 5.88
C ALA A 89 11.90 14.02 5.82
N ALA A 90 10.86 14.63 6.32
CA ALA A 90 10.76 16.08 6.37
C ALA A 90 11.53 16.62 7.57
#